data_000a99c0ed367a4066509616eb3275de
#
_entry.id   000a99c0ed367a4066509616eb3275de
#
_cell.length_a   1.000
_cell.length_b   1.000
_cell.length_c   1.000
_cell.angle_alpha   90.00
_cell.angle_beta   90.00
_cell.angle_gamma   90.00
#
_symmetry.space_group_name_H-M   'P 1'
#
loop_
_entity.id
_entity.type
_entity.pdbx_description
1 polymer ?
#
loop_
_entity_poly.entity_id
_entity_poly.type
_entity_poly.pdbx_seq_one_letter_code
_entity_poly.pdbx_strand_id
1 'polypeptide(L)'
;GLGYQVFNVPDGQEFIGINGKVNPAATLGRRLVYKGQEYWLQPDDWTAAAFRNSLRQEYNANVAGSTDKTSILASFGYLNDEGIAYNSDMERYTARARFDYDATSWLKIGVNANYSHFRYNSITDSGSSASSGNVFAYSSTIGPIYPLYIRDGQGNILTDANGNLRYDYGNGDNVGMQRSLFPNGNALSDSRLNKSESEGNAFNGTGYFDIKFLKDFKFTFN
;
A
#
# COMPACT_ATOMS: atom_id res chain seq x y z
N GLY A 1 -9.86 32.35 -12.08
CA GLY A 1 -8.68 32.62 -11.27
C GLY A 1 -8.14 31.35 -10.63
N LEU A 2 -6.89 31.32 -10.26
CA LEU A 2 -6.25 30.15 -9.60
C LEU A 2 -6.76 29.91 -8.17
N GLY A 3 -7.75 30.64 -7.72
CA GLY A 3 -8.54 30.49 -6.48
C GLY A 3 -7.78 30.04 -5.24
N TYR A 4 -7.63 28.76 -5.10
CA TYR A 4 -6.89 28.10 -4.04
C TYR A 4 -5.42 27.98 -4.44
N GLN A 5 -4.54 28.78 -3.86
CA GLN A 5 -3.12 28.78 -4.16
C GLN A 5 -2.26 29.11 -2.95
N VAL A 6 -1.02 28.69 -2.97
CA VAL A 6 -0.03 28.89 -1.90
C VAL A 6 0.86 30.11 -2.10
N PHE A 7 0.65 30.93 -3.13
CA PHE A 7 1.44 32.14 -3.36
C PHE A 7 0.77 33.35 -2.68
N ASN A 8 1.59 34.15 -2.03
CA ASN A 8 1.21 35.47 -1.58
C ASN A 8 1.57 36.48 -2.68
N VAL A 9 0.58 37.28 -3.09
CA VAL A 9 0.71 38.32 -4.11
C VAL A 9 0.43 39.64 -3.45
N PRO A 10 1.24 40.69 -3.69
CA PRO A 10 0.96 42.02 -3.11
C PRO A 10 -0.42 42.54 -3.48
N ASP A 11 -1.02 43.31 -2.58
CA ASP A 11 -2.36 43.85 -2.77
C ASP A 11 -2.49 44.65 -4.08
N GLY A 12 -3.57 44.41 -4.80
CA GLY A 12 -3.85 45.06 -6.07
C GLY A 12 -3.06 44.53 -7.26
N GLN A 13 -2.24 43.51 -7.08
CA GLN A 13 -1.50 42.86 -8.17
C GLN A 13 -2.08 41.47 -8.50
N GLU A 14 -1.92 41.09 -9.77
CA GLU A 14 -2.30 39.76 -10.24
C GLU A 14 -1.13 38.79 -10.12
N PHE A 15 -1.43 37.49 -9.87
CA PHE A 15 -0.42 36.43 -9.80
C PHE A 15 0.22 36.18 -11.18
N ILE A 16 -0.58 36.20 -12.23
CA ILE A 16 -0.11 36.13 -13.64
C ILE A 16 -0.31 37.52 -14.25
N GLY A 17 0.77 38.14 -14.67
CA GLY A 17 0.71 39.42 -15.33
C GLY A 17 0.14 39.34 -16.76
N ILE A 18 -0.15 40.51 -17.35
CA ILE A 18 -0.66 40.62 -18.72
C ILE A 18 0.30 40.05 -19.79
N ASN A 19 1.57 39.88 -19.44
CA ASN A 19 2.60 39.26 -20.26
C ASN A 19 2.59 37.71 -20.15
N GLY A 20 1.65 37.11 -19.44
CA GLY A 20 1.54 35.68 -19.21
C GLY A 20 2.58 35.09 -18.24
N LYS A 21 3.40 35.92 -17.59
CA LYS A 21 4.42 35.46 -16.63
C LYS A 21 3.95 35.64 -15.20
N VAL A 22 4.49 34.78 -14.31
CA VAL A 22 4.29 34.91 -12.86
C VAL A 22 4.82 36.26 -12.38
N ASN A 23 4.07 36.93 -11.50
CA ASN A 23 4.46 38.17 -10.86
C ASN A 23 5.78 37.96 -10.09
N PRO A 24 6.85 38.69 -10.38
CA PRO A 24 8.13 38.52 -9.69
C PRO A 24 8.07 38.92 -8.19
N ALA A 25 7.03 39.64 -7.77
CA ALA A 25 6.80 39.97 -6.37
C ALA A 25 5.99 38.91 -5.63
N ALA A 26 5.50 37.86 -6.31
CA ALA A 26 4.83 36.75 -5.68
C ALA A 26 5.81 35.92 -4.84
N THR A 27 5.43 35.64 -3.58
CA THR A 27 6.21 34.82 -2.67
C THR A 27 5.51 33.52 -2.34
N LEU A 28 6.25 32.47 -2.05
CA LEU A 28 5.71 31.17 -1.68
C LEU A 28 5.23 31.20 -0.22
N GLY A 29 4.10 30.55 0.05
CA GLY A 29 3.51 30.51 1.37
C GLY A 29 2.48 31.63 1.58
N ARG A 30 1.21 31.32 1.43
CA ARG A 30 0.10 32.26 1.62
C ARG A 30 -0.47 32.14 3.01
N ARG A 31 -0.50 33.26 3.74
CA ARG A 31 -1.23 33.37 5.02
C ARG A 31 -2.62 33.92 4.79
N LEU A 32 -3.59 33.37 5.49
CA LEU A 32 -4.98 33.85 5.46
C LEU A 32 -5.67 33.61 6.78
N VAL A 33 -6.70 34.39 7.05
CA VAL A 33 -7.58 34.22 8.21
C VAL A 33 -8.92 33.67 7.71
N TYR A 34 -9.36 32.57 8.29
CA TYR A 34 -10.67 32.00 8.02
C TYR A 34 -11.36 31.61 9.32
N LYS A 35 -12.60 32.11 9.53
CA LYS A 35 -13.39 31.91 10.75
C LYS A 35 -12.62 32.30 12.03
N GLY A 36 -11.81 33.35 11.96
CA GLY A 36 -11.04 33.86 13.10
C GLY A 36 -9.74 33.09 13.41
N GLN A 37 -9.40 32.11 12.64
CA GLN A 37 -8.15 31.36 12.78
C GLN A 37 -7.21 31.66 11.62
N GLU A 38 -5.92 31.85 11.92
CA GLU A 38 -4.87 32.05 10.93
C GLU A 38 -4.37 30.70 10.41
N TYR A 39 -4.24 30.60 9.09
CA TYR A 39 -3.72 29.42 8.38
C TYR A 39 -2.58 29.85 7.48
N TRP A 40 -1.62 28.93 7.30
CA TRP A 40 -0.52 29.12 6.38
C TRP A 40 -0.52 28.03 5.31
N LEU A 41 -0.91 28.40 4.09
CA LEU A 41 -0.89 27.52 2.94
C LEU A 41 0.54 27.42 2.43
N GLN A 42 1.10 26.22 2.51
CA GLN A 42 2.42 25.89 1.97
C GLN A 42 2.28 24.73 0.98
N PRO A 43 3.06 24.73 -0.12
CA PRO A 43 3.08 23.57 -1.00
C PRO A 43 3.70 22.37 -0.30
N ASP A 44 3.26 21.20 -0.68
CA ASP A 44 3.82 19.94 -0.22
C ASP A 44 4.28 19.11 -1.44
N ASP A 45 5.31 18.31 -1.25
CA ASP A 45 5.69 17.30 -2.22
C ASP A 45 4.79 16.08 -2.08
N TRP A 46 3.74 16.04 -2.88
CA TRP A 46 2.75 14.98 -2.89
C TRP A 46 3.35 13.63 -3.25
N THR A 47 4.32 13.61 -4.17
CA THR A 47 4.98 12.37 -4.59
C THR A 47 5.87 11.82 -3.48
N ALA A 48 6.71 12.67 -2.87
CA ALA A 48 7.54 12.25 -1.75
C ALA A 48 6.70 11.79 -0.54
N ALA A 49 5.53 12.43 -0.32
CA ALA A 49 4.63 12.04 0.76
C ALA A 49 3.82 10.77 0.46
N ALA A 50 3.57 10.46 -0.82
CA ALA A 50 2.79 9.30 -1.24
C ALA A 50 3.56 7.98 -1.12
N PHE A 51 4.88 8.03 -1.29
CA PHE A 51 5.71 6.84 -1.43
C PHE A 51 6.77 6.77 -0.35
N ARG A 52 7.21 5.55 -0.07
CA ARG A 52 8.29 5.24 0.88
C ARG A 52 9.29 4.28 0.27
N ASN A 53 10.47 4.23 0.84
CA ASN A 53 11.36 3.09 0.61
C ASN A 53 10.69 1.84 1.17
N SER A 54 10.66 0.78 0.38
CA SER A 54 10.06 -0.50 0.75
C SER A 54 11.12 -1.57 0.89
N LEU A 55 10.85 -2.54 1.76
CA LEU A 55 11.73 -3.67 2.02
C LEU A 55 10.98 -4.96 1.74
N ARG A 56 11.58 -5.84 0.90
CA ARG A 56 11.13 -7.20 0.73
C ARG A 56 12.11 -8.15 1.40
N GLN A 57 11.58 -9.04 2.24
CA GLN A 57 12.32 -10.07 2.94
C GLN A 57 11.70 -11.43 2.65
N GLU A 58 12.53 -12.39 2.28
CA GLU A 58 12.09 -13.75 2.02
C GLU A 58 13.07 -14.74 2.64
N TYR A 59 12.56 -15.64 3.46
CA TYR A 59 13.33 -16.66 4.15
C TYR A 59 12.74 -18.02 3.82
N ASN A 60 13.60 -18.94 3.39
CA ASN A 60 13.22 -20.31 3.08
C ASN A 60 14.16 -21.27 3.81
N ALA A 61 13.59 -22.23 4.51
CA ALA A 61 14.31 -23.32 5.15
C ALA A 61 13.79 -24.66 4.66
N ASN A 62 14.70 -25.58 4.33
CA ASN A 62 14.35 -26.91 3.86
C ASN A 62 15.17 -27.94 4.63
N VAL A 63 14.50 -29.03 5.02
CA VAL A 63 15.12 -30.20 5.64
C VAL A 63 14.68 -31.43 4.86
N ALA A 64 15.64 -32.24 4.47
CA ALA A 64 15.37 -33.51 3.80
C ALA A 64 16.22 -34.61 4.46
N GLY A 65 15.63 -35.80 4.58
CA GLY A 65 16.30 -36.98 5.12
C GLY A 65 15.72 -38.24 4.51
N SER A 66 16.54 -39.27 4.39
CA SER A 66 16.08 -40.57 3.92
C SER A 66 16.81 -41.69 4.63
N THR A 67 16.12 -42.83 4.72
CA THR A 67 16.65 -44.14 5.07
C THR A 67 16.31 -45.10 3.96
N ASP A 68 16.69 -46.38 4.08
CA ASP A 68 16.33 -47.39 3.09
C ASP A 68 14.82 -47.54 2.86
N LYS A 69 14.00 -47.13 3.82
CA LYS A 69 12.51 -47.30 3.78
C LYS A 69 11.73 -46.00 3.88
N THR A 70 12.38 -44.90 4.20
CA THR A 70 11.66 -43.65 4.54
C THR A 70 12.31 -42.49 3.82
N SER A 71 11.52 -41.60 3.28
CA SER A 71 11.96 -40.30 2.79
C SER A 71 11.09 -39.19 3.39
N ILE A 72 11.73 -38.17 3.91
CA ILE A 72 11.06 -37.03 4.52
C ILE A 72 11.60 -35.74 3.87
N LEU A 73 10.70 -34.83 3.54
CA LEU A 73 11.01 -33.47 3.17
C LEU A 73 10.10 -32.53 3.98
N ALA A 74 10.69 -31.56 4.64
CA ALA A 74 9.95 -30.46 5.25
C ALA A 74 10.51 -29.14 4.74
N SER A 75 9.66 -28.18 4.43
CA SER A 75 10.06 -26.83 4.07
C SER A 75 9.18 -25.81 4.76
N PHE A 76 9.78 -24.68 5.09
CA PHE A 76 9.14 -23.52 5.66
C PHE A 76 9.57 -22.29 4.86
N GLY A 77 8.64 -21.40 4.56
CA GLY A 77 8.89 -20.14 3.90
C GLY A 77 8.18 -19.01 4.63
N TYR A 78 8.83 -17.89 4.72
CA TYR A 78 8.29 -16.61 5.19
C TYR A 78 8.59 -15.54 4.16
N LEU A 79 7.57 -14.76 3.81
CA LEU A 79 7.68 -13.59 2.94
C LEU A 79 7.04 -12.41 3.67
N ASN A 80 7.80 -11.31 3.76
CA ASN A 80 7.29 -9.98 4.08
C ASN A 80 7.67 -9.04 2.93
N ASP A 81 6.66 -8.51 2.24
CA ASP A 81 6.81 -7.64 1.07
C ASP A 81 6.10 -6.32 1.34
N GLU A 82 6.86 -5.30 1.68
CA GLU A 82 6.33 -3.96 1.86
C GLU A 82 6.19 -3.27 0.51
N GLY A 83 5.01 -2.72 0.22
CA GLY A 83 4.80 -1.90 -0.97
C GLY A 83 5.36 -0.49 -0.83
N ILE A 84 5.66 0.14 -1.94
CA ILE A 84 6.15 1.53 -2.00
C ILE A 84 5.09 2.55 -1.58
N ALA A 85 3.82 2.26 -1.75
CA ALA A 85 2.73 3.07 -1.22
C ALA A 85 2.37 2.62 0.21
N TYR A 86 1.91 3.55 1.04
CA TYR A 86 1.47 3.22 2.40
C TYR A 86 0.25 2.28 2.36
N ASN A 87 0.15 1.38 3.33
CA ASN A 87 -0.90 0.35 3.43
C ASN A 87 -0.98 -0.58 2.20
N SER A 88 0.16 -0.88 1.59
CA SER A 88 0.29 -1.90 0.55
C SER A 88 1.41 -2.86 0.95
N ASP A 89 1.08 -3.87 1.71
CA ASP A 89 2.02 -4.85 2.24
C ASP A 89 1.43 -6.26 2.18
N MET A 90 2.31 -7.25 2.04
CA MET A 90 1.95 -8.66 2.02
C MET A 90 2.84 -9.44 2.97
N GLU A 91 2.23 -10.24 3.81
CA GLU A 91 2.91 -11.22 4.65
C GLU A 91 2.40 -12.63 4.31
N ARG A 92 3.31 -13.58 4.16
CA ARG A 92 2.94 -14.97 3.85
C ARG A 92 3.84 -15.95 4.56
N TYR A 93 3.23 -16.93 5.20
CA TYR A 93 3.86 -18.11 5.74
C TYR A 93 3.48 -19.32 4.90
N THR A 94 4.45 -20.18 4.58
CA THR A 94 4.21 -21.44 3.91
C THR A 94 4.90 -22.57 4.64
N ALA A 95 4.24 -23.70 4.73
CA ALA A 95 4.81 -24.93 5.26
C ALA A 95 4.46 -26.08 4.32
N ARG A 96 5.43 -26.94 4.04
CA ARG A 96 5.23 -28.16 3.28
C ARG A 96 5.88 -29.32 3.99
N ALA A 97 5.17 -30.44 4.04
CA ALA A 97 5.71 -31.69 4.52
C ALA A 97 5.39 -32.79 3.51
N ARG A 98 6.40 -33.59 3.17
CA ARG A 98 6.25 -34.81 2.37
C ARG A 98 6.88 -35.95 3.14
N PHE A 99 6.19 -37.05 3.19
CA PHE A 99 6.61 -38.29 3.79
C PHE A 99 6.30 -39.45 2.85
N ASP A 100 7.30 -40.24 2.52
CA ASP A 100 7.20 -41.48 1.75
C ASP A 100 7.72 -42.63 2.59
N TYR A 101 7.02 -43.77 2.60
CA TYR A 101 7.36 -44.93 3.37
C TYR A 101 7.19 -46.23 2.56
N ASP A 102 8.25 -46.94 2.37
CA ASP A 102 8.25 -48.30 1.79
C ASP A 102 7.93 -49.32 2.89
N ALA A 103 6.61 -49.50 3.15
CA ALA A 103 6.12 -50.33 4.25
C ALA A 103 6.51 -51.80 4.06
N THR A 104 6.47 -52.29 2.82
CA THR A 104 6.91 -53.62 2.42
C THR A 104 7.56 -53.57 1.03
N SER A 105 8.07 -54.67 0.52
CA SER A 105 8.62 -54.75 -0.86
C SER A 105 7.55 -54.50 -1.96
N TRP A 106 6.30 -54.63 -1.62
CA TRP A 106 5.17 -54.47 -2.53
C TRP A 106 4.26 -53.28 -2.21
N LEU A 107 4.41 -52.61 -1.05
CA LEU A 107 3.57 -51.50 -0.62
C LEU A 107 4.39 -50.26 -0.26
N LYS A 108 4.15 -49.16 -0.97
CA LYS A 108 4.64 -47.83 -0.62
C LYS A 108 3.47 -46.91 -0.30
N ILE A 109 3.63 -46.09 0.72
CA ILE A 109 2.65 -45.11 1.17
C ILE A 109 3.33 -43.74 1.14
N GLY A 110 2.63 -42.73 0.68
CA GLY A 110 3.12 -41.36 0.72
C GLY A 110 2.05 -40.36 1.11
N VAL A 111 2.48 -39.31 1.79
CA VAL A 111 1.64 -38.16 2.19
C VAL A 111 2.37 -36.89 1.82
N ASN A 112 1.64 -35.96 1.23
CA ASN A 112 2.13 -34.60 0.96
C ASN A 112 1.10 -33.62 1.49
N ALA A 113 1.54 -32.69 2.32
CA ALA A 113 0.71 -31.63 2.90
C ALA A 113 1.36 -30.29 2.66
N ASN A 114 0.56 -29.31 2.26
CA ASN A 114 0.97 -27.90 2.13
C ASN A 114 0.01 -27.04 2.91
N TYR A 115 0.54 -26.08 3.62
CA TYR A 115 -0.21 -25.04 4.29
C TYR A 115 0.35 -23.68 3.88
N SER A 116 -0.52 -22.73 3.65
CA SER A 116 -0.17 -21.34 3.42
C SER A 116 -1.12 -20.44 4.19
N HIS A 117 -0.57 -19.53 4.94
CA HIS A 117 -1.28 -18.40 5.54
C HIS A 117 -0.76 -17.13 4.89
N PHE A 118 -1.68 -16.23 4.50
CA PHE A 118 -1.30 -14.94 3.95
C PHE A 118 -2.20 -13.84 4.51
N ARG A 119 -1.61 -12.68 4.63
CA ARG A 119 -2.29 -11.43 4.92
C ARG A 119 -1.74 -10.37 3.98
N TYR A 120 -2.61 -9.63 3.34
CA TYR A 120 -2.19 -8.47 2.56
C TYR A 120 -3.12 -7.29 2.79
N ASN A 121 -2.52 -6.11 2.79
CA ASN A 121 -3.21 -4.85 2.73
C ASN A 121 -3.14 -4.33 1.30
N SER A 122 -4.26 -3.85 0.78
CA SER A 122 -4.32 -3.22 -0.54
C SER A 122 -4.80 -1.79 -0.40
N ILE A 123 -4.16 -0.90 -1.14
CA ILE A 123 -4.71 0.44 -1.35
C ILE A 123 -5.93 0.33 -2.25
N THR A 124 -6.96 1.10 -1.93
CA THR A 124 -8.13 1.19 -2.79
C THR A 124 -7.72 1.83 -4.10
N ASP A 125 -7.87 1.10 -5.20
CA ASP A 125 -7.73 1.63 -6.56
C ASP A 125 -9.11 1.70 -7.19
N SER A 126 -9.60 2.92 -7.39
CA SER A 126 -10.90 3.14 -8.04
C SER A 126 -10.83 2.99 -9.57
N GLY A 127 -9.65 2.71 -10.11
CA GLY A 127 -9.43 2.60 -11.56
C GLY A 127 -9.56 3.92 -12.32
N SER A 128 -9.87 5.02 -11.64
CA SER A 128 -9.99 6.35 -12.25
C SER A 128 -8.76 7.20 -11.93
N SER A 129 -8.08 7.68 -12.94
CA SER A 129 -6.96 8.63 -12.81
C SER A 129 -7.36 9.98 -12.20
N ALA A 130 -8.65 10.27 -12.15
CA ALA A 130 -9.20 11.51 -11.57
C ALA A 130 -9.76 11.32 -10.16
N SER A 131 -9.54 10.15 -9.55
CA SER A 131 -10.09 9.80 -8.25
C SER A 131 -9.03 9.86 -7.15
N SER A 132 -9.42 10.27 -5.95
CA SER A 132 -8.59 10.17 -4.74
C SER A 132 -8.27 8.72 -4.35
N GLY A 133 -8.98 7.73 -4.91
CA GLY A 133 -8.71 6.32 -4.71
C GLY A 133 -7.48 5.78 -5.44
N ASN A 134 -6.87 6.56 -6.33
CA ASN A 134 -5.64 6.15 -7.03
C ASN A 134 -4.47 7.05 -6.62
N VAL A 135 -3.70 6.63 -5.61
CA VAL A 135 -2.60 7.41 -5.06
C VAL A 135 -1.50 7.71 -6.09
N PHE A 136 -1.24 6.79 -7.04
CA PHE A 136 -0.21 6.96 -8.08
C PHE A 136 -0.59 8.05 -9.08
N ALA A 137 -1.79 7.94 -9.64
CA ALA A 137 -2.28 8.91 -10.60
C ALA A 137 -2.51 10.28 -9.93
N TYR A 138 -3.08 10.28 -8.73
CA TYR A 138 -3.36 11.50 -7.99
C TYR A 138 -2.08 12.27 -7.64
N SER A 139 -1.07 11.61 -7.02
CA SER A 139 0.17 12.26 -6.60
C SER A 139 1.00 12.82 -7.74
N SER A 140 0.88 12.24 -8.95
CA SER A 140 1.55 12.72 -10.16
C SER A 140 0.78 13.81 -10.90
N THR A 141 -0.53 13.92 -10.67
CA THR A 141 -1.40 14.84 -11.42
C THR A 141 -1.73 16.10 -10.62
N ILE A 142 -1.80 16.00 -9.29
CA ILE A 142 -2.08 17.16 -8.45
C ILE A 142 -0.95 18.18 -8.55
N GLY A 143 -1.31 19.45 -8.76
CA GLY A 143 -0.31 20.51 -8.87
C GLY A 143 0.47 20.69 -7.55
N PRO A 144 1.79 20.88 -7.61
CA PRO A 144 2.62 21.11 -6.42
C PRO A 144 2.32 22.42 -5.69
N ILE A 145 1.41 23.22 -6.25
CA ILE A 145 0.93 24.47 -5.64
C ILE A 145 -0.12 24.26 -4.56
N TYR A 146 -0.59 23.03 -4.39
CA TYR A 146 -1.62 22.73 -3.39
C TYR A 146 -1.02 22.11 -2.14
N PRO A 147 -1.44 22.55 -0.93
CA PRO A 147 -1.03 21.92 0.31
C PRO A 147 -1.65 20.53 0.46
N LEU A 148 -0.88 19.62 1.03
CA LEU A 148 -1.35 18.31 1.43
C LEU A 148 -2.00 18.33 2.81
N TYR A 149 -1.44 19.17 3.71
CA TYR A 149 -1.87 19.29 5.09
C TYR A 149 -2.39 20.69 5.41
N ILE A 150 -3.23 20.74 6.43
CA ILE A 150 -3.69 22.01 6.99
C ILE A 150 -2.71 22.45 8.06
N ARG A 151 -2.24 23.70 7.99
CA ARG A 151 -1.28 24.29 8.94
C ARG A 151 -1.85 25.51 9.62
N ASP A 152 -1.47 25.71 10.88
CA ASP A 152 -1.72 26.95 11.61
C ASP A 152 -0.92 28.13 11.03
N GLY A 153 -1.12 29.34 11.58
CA GLY A 153 -0.38 30.53 11.17
C GLY A 153 1.12 30.48 11.41
N GLN A 154 1.61 29.59 12.24
CA GLN A 154 3.01 29.32 12.53
C GLN A 154 3.64 28.28 11.58
N GLY A 155 2.80 27.54 10.83
CA GLY A 155 3.24 26.51 9.87
C GLY A 155 3.25 25.09 10.44
N ASN A 156 2.77 24.88 11.67
CA ASN A 156 2.65 23.54 12.23
C ASN A 156 1.45 22.83 11.60
N ILE A 157 1.61 21.56 11.25
CA ILE A 157 0.51 20.74 10.75
C ILE A 157 -0.50 20.54 11.89
N LEU A 158 -1.75 20.86 11.63
CA LEU A 158 -2.82 20.65 12.59
C LEU A 158 -3.20 19.18 12.71
N THR A 159 -3.67 18.82 13.90
CA THR A 159 -4.24 17.51 14.19
C THR A 159 -5.72 17.61 14.55
N ASP A 160 -6.42 16.49 14.40
CA ASP A 160 -7.80 16.34 14.93
C ASP A 160 -7.79 16.01 16.43
N ALA A 161 -8.97 15.83 17.01
CA ALA A 161 -9.13 15.50 18.42
C ALA A 161 -8.52 14.14 18.82
N ASN A 162 -8.26 13.26 17.85
CA ASN A 162 -7.65 11.94 18.04
C ASN A 162 -6.14 11.96 17.81
N GLY A 163 -5.56 13.11 17.46
CA GLY A 163 -4.13 13.25 17.16
C GLY A 163 -3.77 12.92 15.72
N ASN A 164 -4.72 12.64 14.83
CA ASN A 164 -4.43 12.39 13.43
C ASN A 164 -4.14 13.68 12.68
N LEU A 165 -3.23 13.64 11.69
CA LEU A 165 -2.92 14.78 10.85
C LEU A 165 -4.17 15.25 10.08
N ARG A 166 -4.37 16.57 10.03
CA ARG A 166 -5.45 17.15 9.23
C ARG A 166 -4.99 17.34 7.80
N TYR A 167 -5.63 16.60 6.91
CA TYR A 167 -5.39 16.66 5.48
C TYR A 167 -6.25 17.74 4.82
N ASP A 168 -5.71 18.35 3.77
CA ASP A 168 -6.45 19.29 2.95
C ASP A 168 -7.18 18.55 1.82
N TYR A 169 -8.49 18.52 1.88
CA TYR A 169 -9.35 17.93 0.84
C TYR A 169 -9.69 18.90 -0.29
N GLY A 170 -9.30 20.15 -0.17
CA GLY A 170 -9.57 21.16 -1.19
C GLY A 170 -11.05 21.51 -1.39
N ASN A 171 -11.89 21.21 -0.42
CA ASN A 171 -13.36 21.37 -0.50
C ASN A 171 -13.88 22.72 0.05
N GLY A 172 -12.99 23.56 0.53
CA GLY A 172 -13.34 24.84 1.12
C GLY A 172 -13.69 24.81 2.61
N ASP A 173 -13.86 23.64 3.23
CA ASP A 173 -14.26 23.53 4.64
C ASP A 173 -13.17 24.04 5.59
N ASN A 174 -11.91 23.95 5.19
CA ASN A 174 -10.76 24.31 6.02
C ASN A 174 -10.36 25.77 5.90
N VAL A 175 -10.31 26.30 4.68
CA VAL A 175 -9.77 27.66 4.43
C VAL A 175 -10.71 28.51 3.58
N GLY A 176 -11.95 28.10 3.40
CA GLY A 176 -12.97 28.85 2.66
C GLY A 176 -12.79 28.88 1.15
N MET A 177 -11.82 28.14 0.62
CA MET A 177 -11.52 28.10 -0.82
C MET A 177 -11.48 26.67 -1.32
N GLN A 178 -12.08 26.42 -2.49
CA GLN A 178 -12.09 25.12 -3.13
C GLN A 178 -11.00 25.01 -4.20
N ARG A 179 -10.33 23.88 -4.26
CA ARG A 179 -9.41 23.56 -5.36
C ARG A 179 -10.19 23.34 -6.64
N SER A 180 -9.63 23.78 -7.76
CA SER A 180 -10.20 23.51 -9.08
C SER A 180 -9.86 22.08 -9.56
N LEU A 181 -8.78 21.49 -9.05
CA LEU A 181 -8.35 20.12 -9.37
C LEU A 181 -8.56 19.23 -8.16
N PHE A 182 -9.22 18.10 -8.35
CA PHE A 182 -9.58 17.12 -7.31
C PHE A 182 -10.25 17.74 -6.07
N PRO A 183 -11.32 18.52 -6.23
CA PRO A 183 -12.07 19.01 -5.08
C PRO A 183 -12.69 17.83 -4.33
N ASN A 184 -12.71 17.92 -3.00
CA ASN A 184 -13.22 16.89 -2.09
C ASN A 184 -12.40 15.59 -2.04
N GLY A 185 -11.13 15.59 -2.45
CA GLY A 185 -10.31 14.39 -2.41
C GLY A 185 -8.89 14.63 -1.88
N ASN A 186 -8.34 13.63 -1.20
CA ASN A 186 -6.94 13.58 -0.82
C ASN A 186 -6.48 12.12 -0.81
N ALA A 187 -5.84 11.68 -1.89
CA ALA A 187 -5.45 10.29 -2.07
C ALA A 187 -4.47 9.78 -1.00
N LEU A 188 -3.68 10.67 -0.40
CA LEU A 188 -2.77 10.27 0.67
C LEU A 188 -3.50 10.02 1.98
N SER A 189 -4.48 10.85 2.30
CA SER A 189 -5.40 10.59 3.40
C SER A 189 -6.11 9.26 3.20
N ASP A 190 -6.67 9.04 2.01
CA ASP A 190 -7.41 7.83 1.68
C ASP A 190 -6.51 6.59 1.79
N SER A 191 -5.29 6.62 1.26
CA SER A 191 -4.36 5.50 1.34
C SER A 191 -3.84 5.22 2.76
N ARG A 192 -3.79 6.22 3.63
CA ARG A 192 -3.28 6.08 5.00
C ARG A 192 -4.35 5.73 6.02
N LEU A 193 -5.56 6.26 5.86
CA LEU A 193 -6.65 6.10 6.81
C LEU A 193 -7.58 4.94 6.45
N ASN A 194 -7.75 4.63 5.18
CA ASN A 194 -8.56 3.51 4.74
C ASN A 194 -7.70 2.24 4.70
N LYS A 195 -8.13 1.23 5.47
CA LYS A 195 -7.46 -0.07 5.50
C LYS A 195 -8.33 -1.09 4.78
N SER A 196 -7.75 -1.75 3.77
CA SER A 196 -8.35 -2.90 3.10
C SER A 196 -7.43 -4.10 3.32
N GLU A 197 -7.75 -4.90 4.32
CA GLU A 197 -6.99 -6.08 4.70
C GLU A 197 -7.73 -7.34 4.26
N SER A 198 -6.98 -8.25 3.67
CA SER A 198 -7.45 -9.60 3.36
C SER A 198 -6.50 -10.61 4.00
N GLU A 199 -7.09 -11.61 4.64
CA GLU A 199 -6.38 -12.70 5.30
C GLU A 199 -6.96 -14.03 4.83
N GLY A 200 -6.10 -15.00 4.60
CA GLY A 200 -6.55 -16.30 4.16
C GLY A 200 -5.62 -17.44 4.59
N ASN A 201 -6.22 -18.61 4.67
CA ASN A 201 -5.54 -19.86 4.95
C ASN A 201 -5.85 -20.84 3.83
N ALA A 202 -4.84 -21.54 3.33
CA ALA A 202 -5.00 -22.59 2.35
C ALA A 202 -4.30 -23.85 2.84
N PHE A 203 -5.00 -24.96 2.85
CA PHE A 203 -4.44 -26.27 3.15
C PHE A 203 -4.74 -27.23 2.01
N ASN A 204 -3.70 -27.94 1.56
CA ASN A 204 -3.80 -29.00 0.58
C ASN A 204 -3.12 -30.25 1.13
N GLY A 205 -3.81 -31.36 1.13
CA GLY A 205 -3.28 -32.65 1.52
C GLY A 205 -3.54 -33.70 0.44
N THR A 206 -2.53 -34.53 0.13
CA THR A 206 -2.65 -35.66 -0.79
C THR A 206 -1.99 -36.86 -0.16
N GLY A 207 -2.71 -37.96 -0.11
CA GLY A 207 -2.15 -39.26 0.26
C GLY A 207 -2.15 -40.18 -0.95
N TYR A 208 -1.16 -41.05 -1.06
CA TYR A 208 -1.13 -42.08 -2.08
C TYR A 208 -0.61 -43.41 -1.55
N PHE A 209 -0.95 -44.47 -2.23
CA PHE A 209 -0.27 -45.76 -2.07
C PHE A 209 -0.03 -46.41 -3.38
N ASP A 210 1.15 -47.06 -3.47
CA ASP A 210 1.59 -47.86 -4.59
C ASP A 210 1.61 -49.32 -4.19
N ILE A 211 0.95 -50.14 -4.96
CA ILE A 211 0.97 -51.60 -4.80
C ILE A 211 1.67 -52.22 -6.00
N LYS A 212 2.75 -52.95 -5.76
CA LYS A 212 3.46 -53.74 -6.78
C LYS A 212 3.01 -55.17 -6.70
N PHE A 213 2.64 -55.74 -7.82
CA PHE A 213 2.19 -57.16 -7.91
C PHE A 213 2.65 -57.77 -9.23
N LEU A 214 2.78 -59.10 -9.27
CA LEU A 214 3.18 -59.86 -10.44
C LEU A 214 4.44 -59.34 -11.14
N LYS A 215 5.48 -58.93 -10.39
CA LYS A 215 6.78 -58.42 -10.81
C LYS A 215 6.75 -57.11 -11.64
N ASP A 216 5.85 -57.02 -12.64
CA ASP A 216 5.86 -55.95 -13.65
C ASP A 216 4.69 -54.99 -13.54
N PHE A 217 3.77 -55.19 -12.56
CA PHE A 217 2.60 -54.34 -12.40
C PHE A 217 2.68 -53.49 -11.17
N LYS A 218 2.31 -52.22 -11.35
CA LYS A 218 2.17 -51.21 -10.29
C LYS A 218 0.83 -50.58 -10.38
N PHE A 219 0.09 -50.58 -9.26
CA PHE A 219 -1.16 -49.82 -9.10
C PHE A 219 -0.91 -48.66 -8.16
N THR A 220 -1.27 -47.43 -8.59
CA THR A 220 -1.18 -46.20 -7.78
C THR A 220 -2.59 -45.68 -7.52
N PHE A 221 -2.87 -45.38 -6.27
CA PHE A 221 -4.07 -44.70 -5.85
C PHE A 221 -3.66 -43.39 -5.17
N ASN A 222 -4.33 -42.28 -5.58
CA ASN A 222 -4.18 -40.95 -5.00
C ASN A 222 -5.50 -40.48 -4.43
#